data_880e1916bcc09a5582e59b80e0928196
#
_entry.id   880e1916bcc09a5582e59b80e0928196
#
_cell.length_a   1.000
_cell.length_b   1.000
_cell.length_c   1.000
_cell.angle_alpha   90.00
_cell.angle_beta   90.00
_cell.angle_gamma   90.00
#
_symmetry.space_group_name_H-M   'P 1'
#
loop_
_entity.id
_entity.type
_entity.pdbx_description
1 polymer ?
#
loop_
_entity_poly.entity_id
_entity_poly.type
_entity_poly.pdbx_seq_one_letter_code
_entity_poly.pdbx_strand_id
1 'polypeptide(L)'
;MSIVGIGTDLVEIGRLAALQQRYAVRFTERLLAPAEQAGYQASAHCDRKAAAFLARRFAAKEAAAKALGCGIGAQARLTELVVTHTTAGAPCLTMTGAARRQANRLGVRCAHLSISDERDHALAFVILER
;
A
#
# COMPACT_ATOMS: atom_id res chain seq x y z
N MET A 1 6.61 1.71 24.64
CA MET A 1 6.19 1.76 23.23
C MET A 1 6.80 2.97 22.57
N SER A 2 7.50 2.79 21.49
CA SER A 2 8.14 3.91 20.78
C SER A 2 7.92 3.80 19.29
N ILE A 3 7.86 4.94 18.64
CA ILE A 3 7.77 5.03 17.19
C ILE A 3 9.15 4.72 16.61
N VAL A 4 9.21 3.79 15.67
CA VAL A 4 10.47 3.42 15.00
C VAL A 4 10.49 3.87 13.53
N GLY A 5 9.37 4.29 13.00
CA GLY A 5 9.33 4.80 11.64
C GLY A 5 8.00 5.44 11.30
N ILE A 6 8.06 6.44 10.45
CA ILE A 6 6.88 7.09 9.88
C ILE A 6 7.07 7.21 8.38
N GLY A 7 5.97 7.19 7.63
CA GLY A 7 6.02 7.37 6.20
C GLY A 7 4.72 7.96 5.68
N THR A 8 4.84 8.83 4.70
CA THR A 8 3.70 9.36 3.97
C THR A 8 3.96 9.24 2.50
N ASP A 9 2.90 9.15 1.72
CA ASP A 9 3.00 9.17 0.28
C ASP A 9 1.75 9.80 -0.31
N LEU A 10 1.95 10.68 -1.28
CA LEU A 10 0.88 11.35 -2.02
C LEU A 10 1.05 10.99 -3.48
N VAL A 11 -0.01 10.49 -4.11
CA VAL A 11 0.04 10.05 -5.50
C VAL A 11 -1.14 10.60 -6.29
N GLU A 12 -0.89 10.98 -7.54
CA GLU A 12 -1.94 11.36 -8.48
C GLU A 12 -2.64 10.09 -8.99
N ILE A 13 -3.96 10.06 -8.88
CA ILE A 13 -4.77 8.93 -9.35
C ILE A 13 -4.59 8.72 -10.86
N GLY A 14 -4.49 9.82 -11.62
CA GLY A 14 -4.27 9.77 -13.06
C GLY A 14 -2.98 9.04 -13.46
N ARG A 15 -1.94 9.12 -12.63
CA ARG A 15 -0.70 8.38 -12.85
C ARG A 15 -0.93 6.87 -12.79
N LEU A 16 -1.72 6.42 -11.84
CA LEU A 16 -2.06 5.00 -11.70
C LEU A 16 -2.97 4.52 -12.83
N ALA A 17 -3.90 5.37 -13.28
CA ALA A 17 -4.73 5.07 -14.44
C ALA A 17 -3.87 4.86 -15.69
N ALA A 18 -2.87 5.70 -15.91
CA ALA A 18 -1.95 5.58 -17.04
C ALA A 18 -1.12 4.30 -16.98
N LEU A 19 -0.61 3.94 -15.79
CA LEU A 19 0.15 2.71 -15.59
C LEU A 19 -0.73 1.47 -15.84
N GLN A 20 -1.97 1.51 -15.38
CA GLN A 20 -2.92 0.43 -15.61
C GLN A 20 -3.23 0.24 -17.09
N GLN A 21 -3.45 1.33 -17.82
CA GLN A 21 -3.69 1.26 -19.25
C GLN A 21 -2.48 0.70 -20.00
N ARG A 22 -1.28 1.10 -19.62
CA ARG A 22 -0.05 0.71 -20.32
C ARG A 22 0.36 -0.74 -20.03
N TYR A 23 0.26 -1.19 -18.79
CA TYR A 23 0.81 -2.46 -18.35
C TYR A 23 -0.23 -3.49 -17.94
N ALA A 24 -1.48 -3.07 -17.75
CA ALA A 24 -2.61 -3.95 -17.44
C ALA A 24 -2.31 -4.94 -16.30
N VAL A 25 -2.50 -6.24 -16.55
CA VAL A 25 -2.34 -7.30 -15.55
C VAL A 25 -0.93 -7.32 -14.95
N ARG A 26 0.10 -7.01 -15.72
CA ARG A 26 1.48 -6.97 -15.21
C ARG A 26 1.65 -5.96 -14.09
N PHE A 27 0.98 -4.81 -14.20
CA PHE A 27 1.03 -3.79 -13.16
C PHE A 27 0.30 -4.23 -11.91
N THR A 28 -0.91 -4.76 -12.05
CA THR A 28 -1.69 -5.21 -10.88
C THR A 28 -1.03 -6.38 -10.17
N GLU A 29 -0.39 -7.29 -10.88
CA GLU A 29 0.35 -8.40 -10.29
C GLU A 29 1.57 -7.94 -9.50
N ARG A 30 2.24 -6.87 -9.95
CA ARG A 30 3.39 -6.32 -9.23
C ARG A 30 2.99 -5.48 -8.02
N LEU A 31 1.83 -4.85 -8.09
CA LEU A 31 1.35 -3.97 -7.03
C LEU A 31 0.61 -4.73 -5.93
N LEU A 32 -0.25 -5.67 -6.30
CA LEU A 32 -1.21 -6.28 -5.39
C LEU A 32 -0.80 -7.68 -4.97
N ALA A 33 -0.85 -7.94 -3.66
CA ALA A 33 -0.76 -9.29 -3.14
C ALA A 33 -2.04 -10.06 -3.49
N PRO A 34 -2.00 -11.43 -3.49
CA PRO A 34 -3.19 -12.22 -3.80
C PRO A 34 -4.42 -11.83 -2.97
N ALA A 35 -4.24 -11.52 -1.69
CA ALA A 35 -5.34 -11.13 -0.80
C ALA A 35 -6.01 -9.80 -1.21
N GLU A 36 -5.35 -8.99 -2.04
CA GLU A 36 -5.87 -7.69 -2.48
C GLU A 36 -6.60 -7.77 -3.83
N GLN A 37 -6.48 -8.88 -4.54
CA GLN A 37 -7.04 -9.02 -5.90
C GLN A 37 -8.56 -8.94 -5.91
N ALA A 38 -9.23 -9.53 -4.93
CA ALA A 38 -10.70 -9.51 -4.88
C ALA A 38 -11.25 -8.08 -4.77
N GLY A 39 -10.61 -7.23 -3.95
CA GLY A 39 -10.99 -5.83 -3.82
C GLY A 39 -10.81 -5.06 -5.12
N TYR A 40 -9.72 -5.33 -5.83
CA TYR A 40 -9.48 -4.72 -7.13
C TYR A 40 -10.55 -5.15 -8.14
N GLN A 41 -10.85 -6.45 -8.22
CA GLN A 41 -11.85 -6.97 -9.13
C GLN A 41 -13.23 -6.35 -8.89
N ALA A 42 -13.58 -6.10 -7.64
CA ALA A 42 -14.83 -5.42 -7.29
C ALA A 42 -14.89 -3.99 -7.83
N SER A 43 -13.75 -3.35 -8.07
CA SER A 43 -13.64 -1.98 -8.60
C SER A 43 -13.45 -1.93 -10.12
N ALA A 44 -13.10 -3.06 -10.75
CA ALA A 44 -12.63 -3.09 -12.13
C ALA A 44 -13.71 -2.75 -13.17
N HIS A 45 -14.98 -2.77 -12.79
CA HIS A 45 -16.09 -2.41 -13.66
C HIS A 45 -16.14 -0.92 -14.01
N CYS A 46 -15.39 -0.09 -13.29
CA CYS A 46 -15.33 1.35 -13.51
C CYS A 46 -13.86 1.79 -13.46
N ASP A 47 -13.38 2.34 -14.58
CA ASP A 47 -11.97 2.76 -14.70
C ASP A 47 -11.54 3.72 -13.60
N ARG A 48 -12.42 4.65 -13.24
CA ARG A 48 -12.15 5.63 -12.21
C ARG A 48 -12.01 5.00 -10.83
N LYS A 49 -12.90 4.05 -10.50
CA LYS A 49 -12.84 3.32 -9.22
C LYS A 49 -11.62 2.41 -9.18
N ALA A 50 -11.30 1.77 -10.28
CA ALA A 50 -10.11 0.91 -10.38
C ALA A 50 -8.83 1.73 -10.17
N ALA A 51 -8.71 2.87 -10.82
CA ALA A 51 -7.55 3.75 -10.68
C ALA A 51 -7.40 4.27 -9.24
N ALA A 52 -8.52 4.67 -8.61
CA ALA A 52 -8.51 5.13 -7.23
C ALA A 52 -8.11 4.00 -6.26
N PHE A 53 -8.60 2.78 -6.49
CA PHE A 53 -8.20 1.62 -5.71
C PHE A 53 -6.69 1.40 -5.78
N LEU A 54 -6.15 1.39 -6.99
CA LEU A 54 -4.71 1.19 -7.20
C LEU A 54 -3.89 2.31 -6.57
N ALA A 55 -4.36 3.55 -6.67
CA ALA A 55 -3.67 4.71 -6.09
C ALA A 55 -3.60 4.63 -4.56
N ARG A 56 -4.70 4.24 -3.91
CA ARG A 56 -4.73 4.07 -2.46
C ARG A 56 -3.76 2.97 -2.01
N ARG A 57 -3.75 1.86 -2.73
CA ARG A 57 -2.84 0.74 -2.43
C ARG A 57 -1.38 1.13 -2.66
N PHE A 58 -1.11 1.80 -3.76
CA PHE A 58 0.24 2.27 -4.08
C PHE A 58 0.75 3.23 -3.01
N ALA A 59 -0.05 4.24 -2.65
CA ALA A 59 0.34 5.21 -1.63
C ALA A 59 0.61 4.54 -0.28
N ALA A 60 -0.26 3.59 0.12
CA ALA A 60 -0.09 2.87 1.39
C ALA A 60 1.23 2.08 1.42
N LYS A 61 1.57 1.41 0.33
CA LYS A 61 2.77 0.58 0.25
C LYS A 61 4.03 1.42 0.19
N GLU A 62 4.02 2.52 -0.55
CA GLU A 62 5.13 3.47 -0.58
C GLU A 62 5.35 4.10 0.81
N ALA A 63 4.27 4.51 1.48
CA ALA A 63 4.36 5.06 2.83
C ALA A 63 4.93 4.03 3.82
N ALA A 64 4.49 2.77 3.71
CA ALA A 64 4.98 1.69 4.55
C ALA A 64 6.49 1.44 4.35
N ALA A 65 6.94 1.41 3.09
CA ALA A 65 8.35 1.22 2.79
C ALA A 65 9.21 2.37 3.30
N LYS A 66 8.70 3.60 3.21
CA LYS A 66 9.38 4.76 3.81
C LYS A 66 9.49 4.61 5.33
N ALA A 67 8.42 4.18 5.98
CA ALA A 67 8.41 3.96 7.42
C ALA A 67 9.40 2.85 7.83
N LEU A 68 9.61 1.84 6.97
CA LEU A 68 10.63 0.81 7.19
C LEU A 68 12.05 1.30 6.95
N GLY A 69 12.21 2.51 6.43
CA GLY A 69 13.51 3.12 6.19
C GLY A 69 14.24 2.62 4.94
N CYS A 70 13.62 1.78 4.13
CA CYS A 70 14.30 1.16 2.98
C CYS A 70 13.73 1.56 1.61
N GLY A 71 12.50 2.09 1.56
CA GLY A 71 11.81 2.29 0.29
C GLY A 71 11.42 0.97 -0.38
N ILE A 72 10.68 1.06 -1.49
CA ILE A 72 10.31 -0.13 -2.28
C ILE A 72 11.55 -0.67 -2.97
N GLY A 73 11.78 -1.99 -2.86
CA GLY A 73 12.92 -2.66 -3.47
C GLY A 73 13.10 -4.06 -2.89
N ALA A 74 14.36 -4.53 -2.85
CA ALA A 74 14.68 -5.87 -2.40
C ALA A 74 14.30 -6.13 -0.94
N GLN A 75 14.30 -5.09 -0.10
CA GLN A 75 13.98 -5.21 1.33
C GLN A 75 12.48 -5.03 1.62
N ALA A 76 11.72 -4.53 0.67
CA ALA A 76 10.26 -4.38 0.81
C ALA A 76 9.64 -4.29 -0.58
N ARG A 77 9.09 -5.39 -1.05
CA ARG A 77 8.38 -5.43 -2.33
C ARG A 77 6.93 -5.01 -2.13
N LEU A 78 6.33 -4.45 -3.16
CA LEU A 78 4.93 -4.00 -3.10
C LEU A 78 3.98 -5.13 -2.67
N THR A 79 4.19 -6.34 -3.18
CA THR A 79 3.35 -7.50 -2.86
C THR A 79 3.56 -8.03 -1.44
N GLU A 80 4.60 -7.59 -0.75
CA GLU A 80 4.89 -7.98 0.64
C GLU A 80 4.30 -7.02 1.67
N LEU A 81 3.76 -5.91 1.20
CA LEU A 81 3.08 -4.89 2.02
C LEU A 81 1.59 -5.01 1.73
N VAL A 82 0.89 -5.79 2.54
CA VAL A 82 -0.49 -6.20 2.24
C VAL A 82 -1.47 -5.32 2.98
N VAL A 83 -2.36 -4.66 2.23
CA VAL A 83 -3.40 -3.80 2.79
C VAL A 83 -4.72 -4.54 2.78
N THR A 84 -5.33 -4.66 3.95
CA THR A 84 -6.66 -5.23 4.13
C THR A 84 -7.50 -4.24 4.92
N HIS A 85 -8.76 -4.59 5.17
CA HIS A 85 -9.66 -3.71 5.93
C HIS A 85 -10.39 -4.53 6.98
N THR A 86 -10.66 -3.91 8.13
CA THR A 86 -11.53 -4.49 9.15
C THR A 86 -12.98 -4.48 8.66
N THR A 87 -13.86 -5.16 9.37
CA THR A 87 -15.30 -5.15 9.07
C THR A 87 -15.88 -3.73 9.15
N ALA A 88 -15.29 -2.87 10.00
CA ALA A 88 -15.70 -1.46 10.11
C ALA A 88 -15.09 -0.57 9.02
N GLY A 89 -14.23 -1.11 8.15
CA GLY A 89 -13.64 -0.39 7.03
C GLY A 89 -12.30 0.27 7.30
N ALA A 90 -11.72 0.09 8.49
CA ALA A 90 -10.40 0.65 8.81
C ALA A 90 -9.30 -0.12 8.06
N PRO A 91 -8.33 0.59 7.45
CA PRO A 91 -7.23 -0.09 6.77
C PRO A 91 -6.27 -0.74 7.75
N CYS A 92 -5.76 -1.89 7.37
CA CYS A 92 -4.76 -2.65 8.13
C CYS A 92 -3.57 -2.96 7.22
N LEU A 93 -2.37 -2.90 7.78
CA LEU A 93 -1.14 -3.23 7.07
C LEU A 93 -0.53 -4.48 7.66
N THR A 94 -0.29 -5.48 6.82
CA THR A 94 0.41 -6.70 7.18
C THR A 94 1.64 -6.85 6.30
N MET A 95 2.71 -7.38 6.84
CA MET A 95 3.97 -7.54 6.11
C MET A 95 4.35 -9.00 6.00
N THR A 96 4.90 -9.38 4.85
CA THR A 96 5.39 -10.73 4.58
C THR A 96 6.80 -10.65 3.99
N GLY A 97 7.47 -11.79 3.88
CA GLY A 97 8.75 -11.90 3.18
C GLY A 97 9.83 -10.94 3.67
N ALA A 98 10.50 -10.29 2.74
CA ALA A 98 11.59 -9.36 3.04
C ALA A 98 11.12 -8.16 3.86
N ALA A 99 9.93 -7.65 3.58
CA ALA A 99 9.35 -6.54 4.36
C ALA A 99 9.17 -6.94 5.82
N ARG A 100 8.71 -8.16 6.07
CA ARG A 100 8.56 -8.69 7.42
C ARG A 100 9.92 -8.78 8.13
N ARG A 101 10.93 -9.27 7.43
CA ARG A 101 12.28 -9.35 7.98
C ARG A 101 12.83 -7.97 8.33
N GLN A 102 12.60 -6.98 7.49
CA GLN A 102 13.00 -5.60 7.77
C GLN A 102 12.28 -5.05 9.01
N ALA A 103 10.97 -5.29 9.10
CA ALA A 103 10.20 -4.89 10.27
C ALA A 103 10.73 -5.54 11.55
N ASN A 104 11.06 -6.82 11.48
CA ASN A 104 11.62 -7.56 12.63
C ASN A 104 12.98 -6.99 13.06
N ARG A 105 13.84 -6.62 12.11
CA ARG A 105 15.13 -5.99 12.42
C ARG A 105 14.95 -4.67 13.17
N LEU A 106 13.89 -3.92 12.85
CA LEU A 106 13.58 -2.65 13.52
C LEU A 106 12.83 -2.83 14.84
N GLY A 107 12.38 -4.05 15.13
CA GLY A 107 11.62 -4.33 16.34
C GLY A 107 10.15 -3.92 16.24
N VAL A 108 9.61 -3.80 15.05
CA VAL A 108 8.22 -3.40 14.84
C VAL A 108 7.26 -4.45 15.38
N ARG A 109 6.32 -4.02 16.22
CA ARG A 109 5.22 -4.85 16.74
C ARG A 109 3.86 -4.41 16.24
N CYS A 110 3.69 -3.13 15.98
CA CYS A 110 2.43 -2.56 15.51
C CYS A 110 2.67 -1.68 14.28
N ALA A 111 1.77 -1.79 13.31
CA ALA A 111 1.74 -0.90 12.16
C ALA A 111 0.38 -0.22 12.11
N HIS A 112 0.39 1.10 11.98
CA HIS A 112 -0.81 1.92 11.88
C HIS A 112 -0.86 2.53 10.48
N LEU A 113 -2.01 2.46 9.85
CA LEU A 113 -2.19 2.94 8.47
C LEU A 113 -3.45 3.82 8.40
N SER A 114 -3.30 4.98 7.78
CA SER A 114 -4.41 5.85 7.43
C SER A 114 -4.33 6.16 5.94
N ILE A 115 -5.46 6.13 5.26
CA ILE A 115 -5.55 6.41 3.83
C ILE A 115 -6.66 7.43 3.61
N SER A 116 -6.36 8.45 2.82
CA SER A 116 -7.33 9.46 2.40
C SER A 116 -7.23 9.65 0.90
N ASP A 117 -8.35 9.89 0.24
CA ASP A 117 -8.34 10.22 -1.18
C ASP A 117 -9.33 11.32 -1.50
N GLU A 118 -8.98 12.08 -2.50
CA GLU A 118 -9.78 13.14 -3.09
C GLU A 118 -9.98 12.84 -4.57
N ARG A 119 -10.52 13.79 -5.33
CA ARG A 119 -10.79 13.61 -6.76
C ARG A 119 -9.56 13.13 -7.53
N ASP A 120 -8.42 13.77 -7.31
CA ASP A 120 -7.23 13.56 -8.14
C ASP A 120 -6.06 12.91 -7.42
N HIS A 121 -6.12 12.79 -6.09
CA HIS A 121 -4.99 12.32 -5.29
C HIS A 121 -5.40 11.32 -4.23
N ALA A 122 -4.49 10.41 -3.91
CA ALA A 122 -4.57 9.53 -2.74
C ALA A 122 -3.36 9.79 -1.85
N LEU A 123 -3.59 9.76 -0.54
CA LEU A 123 -2.59 10.00 0.49
C LEU A 123 -2.61 8.83 1.46
N ALA A 124 -1.44 8.37 1.86
CA ALA A 124 -1.31 7.39 2.94
C ALA A 124 -0.31 7.85 3.99
N PHE A 125 -0.55 7.43 5.21
CA PHE A 125 0.31 7.72 6.35
C PHE A 125 0.48 6.45 7.16
N VAL A 126 1.74 6.09 7.46
CA VAL A 126 2.08 4.87 8.20
C VAL A 126 2.92 5.25 9.41
N ILE A 127 2.58 4.66 10.56
CA ILE A 127 3.37 4.74 11.78
C ILE A 127 3.71 3.32 12.20
N LEU A 128 4.99 3.07 12.45
CA LEU A 128 5.46 1.79 12.97
C LEU A 128 5.94 1.97 14.40
N GLU A 129 5.49 1.07 15.28
CA GLU A 129 5.82 1.08 16.70
C GLU A 129 6.43 -0.25 17.12
N ARG A 130 7.33 -0.18 18.11
CA ARG A 130 7.78 -1.38 18.84
C ARG A 130 7.22 -1.40 20.26
#